data_610e563fc1f937e1288fe3e7cc741adc
#
_entry.id   610e563fc1f937e1288fe3e7cc741adc
#
_cell.length_a   1.000
_cell.length_b   1.000
_cell.length_c   1.000
_cell.angle_alpha   90.00
_cell.angle_beta   90.00
_cell.angle_gamma   90.00
#
_symmetry.space_group_name_H-M   'P 1'
#
loop_
_entity.id
_entity.type
_entity.pdbx_description
1 polymer ?
#
loop_
_entity_poly.entity_id
_entity_poly.type
_entity_poly.pdbx_seq_one_letter_code
_entity_poly.pdbx_strand_id
1 'polypeptide(L)'
;MNKYIFDCIDAHTCGNPVRLILSKKPDLAGSSMSQKRSDFIKNFDWIRKSLMFEPRGHDIMSGGMIFPPNDPNNDFSILFLETSGCLPMCGHGTIGIVTIALEENLIKPKVDGILNIEVPAGNIIVKYEKKGSKVLWVEIVNVDSYLAAKNLFV
;
A
#
# COMPACT_ATOMS: atom_id res chain seq x y z
N MET A 1 -5.36 -24.41 -17.82
CA MET A 1 -5.14 -23.73 -16.51
C MET A 1 -4.40 -22.44 -16.78
N ASN A 2 -4.98 -21.29 -16.45
CA ASN A 2 -4.30 -20.00 -16.66
C ASN A 2 -3.16 -19.86 -15.66
N LYS A 3 -1.94 -19.56 -16.14
CA LYS A 3 -0.77 -19.29 -15.32
C LYS A 3 -0.64 -17.79 -15.11
N TYR A 4 -0.57 -17.34 -13.85
CA TYR A 4 -0.26 -15.96 -13.48
C TYR A 4 1.14 -15.90 -12.86
N ILE A 5 1.93 -14.92 -13.26
CA ILE A 5 3.26 -14.65 -12.71
C ILE A 5 3.20 -13.24 -12.12
N PHE A 6 3.55 -13.10 -10.85
CA PHE A 6 3.64 -11.82 -10.13
C PHE A 6 5.09 -11.59 -9.73
N ASP A 7 5.63 -10.43 -10.11
CA ASP A 7 6.91 -9.95 -9.61
C ASP A 7 6.64 -9.17 -8.33
N CYS A 8 7.37 -9.49 -7.27
CA CYS A 8 7.21 -8.89 -5.95
C CYS A 8 8.57 -8.59 -5.35
N ILE A 9 8.61 -7.59 -4.46
CA ILE A 9 9.74 -7.34 -3.56
C ILE A 9 9.22 -7.50 -2.14
N ASP A 10 9.88 -8.35 -1.37
CA ASP A 10 9.59 -8.58 0.03
C ASP A 10 10.58 -7.84 0.92
N ALA A 11 10.07 -7.21 1.96
CA ALA A 11 10.83 -6.50 2.99
C ALA A 11 10.13 -6.67 4.35
N HIS A 12 10.57 -5.92 5.34
CA HIS A 12 9.90 -5.84 6.63
C HIS A 12 10.05 -4.45 7.25
N THR A 13 9.05 -4.05 8.04
CA THR A 13 9.11 -2.88 8.91
C THR A 13 9.23 -3.38 10.34
N CYS A 14 10.43 -3.26 10.94
CA CYS A 14 10.73 -3.76 12.30
C CYS A 14 10.29 -5.23 12.53
N GLY A 15 10.51 -6.10 11.55
CA GLY A 15 10.14 -7.52 11.61
C GLY A 15 8.76 -7.85 11.05
N ASN A 16 7.88 -6.87 10.85
CA ASN A 16 6.56 -7.06 10.25
C ASN A 16 6.68 -7.12 8.72
N PRO A 17 6.27 -8.22 8.06
CA PRO A 17 6.52 -8.42 6.63
C PRO A 17 5.74 -7.44 5.75
N VAL A 18 6.34 -7.04 4.64
CA VAL A 18 5.72 -6.19 3.63
C VAL A 18 6.09 -6.68 2.24
N ARG A 19 5.10 -7.02 1.42
CA ARG A 19 5.25 -7.42 0.01
C ARG A 19 4.77 -6.33 -0.92
N LEU A 20 5.64 -5.74 -1.71
CA LEU A 20 5.25 -4.84 -2.80
C LEU A 20 5.08 -5.63 -4.10
N ILE A 21 3.86 -5.62 -4.64
CA ILE A 21 3.51 -6.29 -5.90
C ILE A 21 3.78 -5.32 -7.05
N LEU A 22 4.69 -5.70 -7.95
CA LEU A 22 5.18 -4.85 -9.03
C LEU A 22 4.43 -5.04 -10.34
N SER A 23 4.08 -6.28 -10.69
CA SER A 23 3.49 -6.62 -11.98
C SER A 23 2.07 -7.16 -11.86
N LYS A 24 1.37 -7.24 -13.02
CA LYS A 24 -0.01 -7.78 -13.12
C LYS A 24 -1.02 -7.11 -12.21
N LYS A 25 -0.79 -5.83 -11.92
CA LYS A 25 -1.76 -5.01 -11.21
C LYS A 25 -3.03 -4.88 -12.05
N PRO A 26 -4.22 -5.10 -11.47
CA PRO A 26 -5.48 -4.95 -12.22
C PRO A 26 -5.76 -3.49 -12.56
N ASP A 27 -6.46 -3.28 -13.67
CA ASP A 27 -7.05 -1.98 -13.98
C ASP A 27 -8.30 -1.82 -13.11
N LEU A 28 -8.22 -0.92 -12.13
CA LEU A 28 -9.26 -0.74 -11.12
C LEU A 28 -10.22 0.38 -11.51
N ALA A 29 -11.49 0.06 -11.52
CA ALA A 29 -12.57 1.03 -11.75
C ALA A 29 -12.73 1.98 -10.55
N GLY A 30 -12.94 3.27 -10.85
CA GLY A 30 -13.21 4.30 -9.84
C GLY A 30 -12.32 5.52 -9.96
N SER A 31 -12.83 6.66 -9.51
CA SER A 31 -12.16 7.97 -9.51
C SER A 31 -11.44 8.30 -8.18
N SER A 32 -11.54 7.43 -7.18
CA SER A 32 -10.86 7.54 -5.89
C SER A 32 -10.28 6.21 -5.44
N MET A 33 -9.30 6.23 -4.54
CA MET A 33 -8.72 5.00 -3.99
C MET A 33 -9.73 4.18 -3.17
N SER A 34 -10.71 4.81 -2.56
CA SER A 34 -11.81 4.11 -1.88
C SER A 34 -12.66 3.31 -2.86
N GLN A 35 -13.00 3.88 -4.02
CA GLN A 35 -13.75 3.18 -5.07
C GLN A 35 -12.91 2.07 -5.70
N LYS A 36 -11.64 2.33 -6.02
CA LYS A 36 -10.70 1.33 -6.53
C LYS A 36 -10.52 0.16 -5.55
N ARG A 37 -10.48 0.44 -4.23
CA ARG A 37 -10.49 -0.59 -3.20
C ARG A 37 -11.76 -1.45 -3.26
N SER A 38 -12.92 -0.83 -3.40
CA SER A 38 -14.21 -1.54 -3.51
C SER A 38 -14.25 -2.43 -4.75
N ASP A 39 -13.75 -1.95 -5.87
CA ASP A 39 -13.65 -2.72 -7.11
C ASP A 39 -12.67 -3.89 -6.98
N PHE A 40 -11.51 -3.66 -6.34
CA PHE A 40 -10.55 -4.71 -6.06
C PHE A 40 -11.15 -5.83 -5.20
N ILE A 41 -11.83 -5.48 -4.11
CA ILE A 41 -12.48 -6.46 -3.23
C ILE A 41 -13.51 -7.30 -3.99
N LYS A 42 -14.28 -6.65 -4.86
CA LYS A 42 -15.35 -7.32 -5.63
C LYS A 42 -14.81 -8.23 -6.72
N ASN A 43 -13.80 -7.81 -7.46
CA ASN A 43 -13.41 -8.43 -8.72
C ASN A 43 -12.03 -9.10 -8.69
N PHE A 44 -11.13 -8.69 -7.78
CA PHE A 44 -9.72 -9.06 -7.81
C PHE A 44 -9.17 -9.60 -6.48
N ASP A 45 -10.01 -9.83 -5.46
CA ASP A 45 -9.57 -10.31 -4.14
C ASP A 45 -8.82 -11.66 -4.19
N TRP A 46 -9.00 -12.43 -5.28
CA TRP A 46 -8.23 -13.63 -5.52
C TRP A 46 -6.72 -13.38 -5.60
N ILE A 47 -6.28 -12.16 -6.03
CA ILE A 47 -4.86 -11.78 -6.07
C ILE A 47 -4.33 -11.71 -4.64
N ARG A 48 -5.04 -11.00 -3.75
CA ARG A 48 -4.68 -10.92 -2.33
C ARG A 48 -4.59 -12.31 -1.71
N LYS A 49 -5.62 -13.12 -1.88
CA LYS A 49 -5.64 -14.50 -1.36
C LYS A 49 -4.48 -15.34 -1.90
N SER A 50 -4.14 -15.17 -3.17
CA SER A 50 -3.05 -15.92 -3.79
C SER A 50 -1.66 -15.53 -3.28
N LEU A 51 -1.47 -14.28 -2.84
CA LEU A 51 -0.16 -13.73 -2.51
C LEU A 51 0.06 -13.53 -1.01
N MET A 52 -1.01 -13.38 -0.21
CA MET A 52 -0.89 -13.13 1.24
C MET A 52 -1.06 -14.41 2.07
N PHE A 53 -1.75 -15.44 1.55
CA PHE A 53 -1.92 -16.71 2.24
C PHE A 53 -0.91 -17.75 1.78
N GLU A 54 -0.74 -18.80 2.59
CA GLU A 54 0.09 -19.96 2.25
C GLU A 54 -0.33 -20.60 0.90
N PRO A 55 0.61 -21.14 0.16
CA PRO A 55 2.05 -21.31 0.46
C PRO A 55 2.93 -20.12 0.05
N ARG A 56 2.37 -19.00 -0.46
CA ARG A 56 3.15 -17.84 -0.96
C ARG A 56 3.27 -16.71 0.06
N GLY A 57 2.42 -16.68 1.04
CA GLY A 57 2.45 -15.78 2.18
C GLY A 57 2.34 -16.59 3.47
N HIS A 58 1.86 -15.98 4.53
CA HIS A 58 1.62 -16.57 5.84
C HIS A 58 0.59 -15.72 6.60
N ASP A 59 0.17 -16.14 7.78
CA ASP A 59 -0.93 -15.55 8.55
C ASP A 59 -0.78 -14.07 8.93
N ILE A 60 0.45 -13.58 9.05
CA ILE A 60 0.76 -12.15 9.32
C ILE A 60 1.24 -11.39 8.09
N MET A 61 1.09 -11.95 6.86
CA MET A 61 1.57 -11.32 5.64
C MET A 61 0.78 -10.06 5.32
N SER A 62 1.52 -8.98 5.05
CA SER A 62 1.00 -7.70 4.60
C SER A 62 1.71 -7.26 3.33
N GLY A 63 1.12 -6.31 2.61
CA GLY A 63 1.73 -5.75 1.41
C GLY A 63 0.81 -4.78 0.70
N GLY A 64 1.08 -4.56 -0.57
CA GLY A 64 0.25 -3.68 -1.39
C GLY A 64 0.72 -3.52 -2.81
N MET A 65 0.02 -2.66 -3.50
CA MET A 65 0.29 -2.24 -4.87
C MET A 65 0.35 -0.72 -4.93
N ILE A 66 1.28 -0.18 -5.71
CA ILE A 66 1.31 1.25 -6.05
C ILE A 66 0.66 1.48 -7.41
N PHE A 67 -0.09 2.57 -7.53
CA PHE A 67 -0.76 3.02 -8.75
C PHE A 67 -0.44 4.49 -9.02
N PRO A 68 -0.64 4.97 -10.25
CA PRO A 68 -0.68 6.41 -10.50
C PRO A 68 -1.72 7.10 -9.62
N PRO A 69 -1.47 8.33 -9.18
CA PRO A 69 -2.41 9.06 -8.35
C PRO A 69 -3.66 9.45 -9.17
N ASN A 70 -4.82 9.61 -8.52
CA ASN A 70 -6.02 10.16 -9.15
C ASN A 70 -5.93 11.70 -9.22
N ASP A 71 -5.41 12.33 -8.16
CA ASP A 71 -5.08 13.77 -8.15
C ASP A 71 -3.62 13.95 -8.59
N PRO A 72 -3.36 14.70 -9.69
CA PRO A 72 -2.02 14.94 -10.18
C PRO A 72 -1.10 15.71 -9.20
N ASN A 73 -1.63 16.26 -8.11
CA ASN A 73 -0.82 16.88 -7.06
C ASN A 73 -0.14 15.84 -6.16
N ASN A 74 -0.66 14.62 -6.08
CA ASN A 74 -0.07 13.53 -5.32
C ASN A 74 1.05 12.83 -6.11
N ASP A 75 1.96 12.16 -5.42
CA ASP A 75 3.08 11.44 -6.04
C ASP A 75 2.63 10.08 -6.60
N PHE A 76 1.88 9.33 -5.81
CA PHE A 76 1.30 8.03 -6.20
C PHE A 76 0.17 7.62 -5.23
N SER A 77 -0.41 6.46 -5.49
CA SER A 77 -1.42 5.89 -4.59
C SER A 77 -1.07 4.45 -4.18
N ILE A 78 -1.56 4.03 -3.00
CA ILE A 78 -1.33 2.69 -2.45
C ILE A 78 -2.67 2.00 -2.19
N LEU A 79 -2.75 0.73 -2.59
CA LEU A 79 -3.77 -0.21 -2.17
C LEU A 79 -3.14 -1.25 -1.26
N PHE A 80 -3.61 -1.34 -0.01
CA PHE A 80 -3.05 -2.25 0.99
C PHE A 80 -3.76 -3.61 0.97
N LEU A 81 -2.96 -4.67 1.04
CA LEU A 81 -3.42 -6.05 1.00
C LEU A 81 -2.85 -6.81 2.20
N GLU A 82 -3.73 -7.41 2.98
CA GLU A 82 -3.37 -8.24 4.14
C GLU A 82 -4.17 -9.53 4.16
N THR A 83 -3.79 -10.43 5.03
CA THR A 83 -4.59 -11.65 5.29
C THR A 83 -5.98 -11.30 5.80
N SER A 84 -6.09 -10.26 6.64
CA SER A 84 -7.37 -9.75 7.17
C SER A 84 -8.25 -9.07 6.12
N GLY A 85 -7.69 -8.63 5.00
CA GLY A 85 -8.46 -7.97 3.92
C GLY A 85 -7.66 -6.94 3.13
N CYS A 86 -8.40 -6.17 2.34
CA CYS A 86 -7.88 -4.99 1.67
C CYS A 86 -8.15 -3.78 2.58
N LEU A 87 -7.10 -3.25 3.21
CA LEU A 87 -7.24 -2.22 4.24
C LEU A 87 -7.41 -0.81 3.66
N PRO A 88 -8.13 0.08 4.37
CA PRO A 88 -8.21 1.49 3.98
C PRO A 88 -6.92 2.26 4.25
N MET A 89 -6.15 1.86 5.26
CA MET A 89 -4.85 2.41 5.65
C MET A 89 -4.04 1.36 6.40
N CYS A 90 -2.72 1.39 6.22
CA CYS A 90 -1.78 0.52 6.93
C CYS A 90 -0.47 1.28 7.17
N GLY A 91 -0.16 1.61 8.44
CA GLY A 91 1.02 2.40 8.79
C GLY A 91 2.33 1.67 8.48
N HIS A 92 2.52 0.45 8.99
CA HIS A 92 3.76 -0.31 8.74
C HIS A 92 3.90 -0.68 7.26
N GLY A 93 2.79 -0.99 6.58
CA GLY A 93 2.78 -1.24 5.14
C GLY A 93 3.21 -0.02 4.34
N THR A 94 2.79 1.19 4.73
CA THR A 94 3.24 2.44 4.12
C THR A 94 4.74 2.62 4.27
N ILE A 95 5.30 2.43 5.48
CA ILE A 95 6.74 2.55 5.72
C ILE A 95 7.51 1.60 4.81
N GLY A 96 7.14 0.33 4.79
CA GLY A 96 7.82 -0.67 3.97
C GLY A 96 7.69 -0.42 2.46
N ILE A 97 6.49 -0.12 1.97
CA ILE A 97 6.24 0.17 0.55
C ILE A 97 7.00 1.41 0.09
N VAL A 98 6.98 2.49 0.88
CA VAL A 98 7.73 3.73 0.57
C VAL A 98 9.24 3.46 0.55
N THR A 99 9.74 2.72 1.52
CA THR A 99 11.16 2.34 1.56
C THR A 99 11.57 1.57 0.31
N ILE A 100 10.84 0.51 -0.05
CA ILE A 100 11.08 -0.26 -1.27
C ILE A 100 11.01 0.66 -2.51
N ALA A 101 9.96 1.45 -2.63
CA ALA A 101 9.73 2.29 -3.80
C ALA A 101 10.83 3.34 -4.01
N LEU A 102 11.41 3.89 -2.93
CA LEU A 102 12.51 4.85 -2.98
C LEU A 102 13.86 4.17 -3.23
N GLU A 103 14.14 3.05 -2.58
CA GLU A 103 15.41 2.34 -2.72
C GLU A 103 15.57 1.70 -4.10
N GLU A 104 14.48 1.16 -4.65
CA GLU A 104 14.43 0.54 -5.98
C GLU A 104 14.13 1.53 -7.12
N ASN A 105 14.02 2.84 -6.80
CA ASN A 105 13.71 3.91 -7.76
C ASN A 105 12.44 3.65 -8.58
N LEU A 106 11.41 3.07 -7.96
CA LEU A 106 10.11 2.78 -8.58
C LEU A 106 9.24 4.02 -8.70
N ILE A 107 9.54 5.06 -7.93
CA ILE A 107 8.86 6.36 -7.91
C ILE A 107 9.88 7.49 -8.05
N LYS A 108 9.42 8.62 -8.55
CA LYS A 108 10.19 9.87 -8.57
C LYS A 108 9.42 10.92 -7.77
N PRO A 109 9.85 11.24 -6.54
CA PRO A 109 9.23 12.27 -5.72
C PRO A 109 9.18 13.62 -6.42
N LYS A 110 8.09 14.36 -6.27
CA LYS A 110 7.95 15.75 -6.77
C LYS A 110 8.78 16.72 -5.94
N VAL A 111 8.84 16.46 -4.63
CA VAL A 111 9.64 17.21 -3.67
C VAL A 111 10.49 16.22 -2.90
N ASP A 112 11.80 16.44 -2.87
CA ASP A 112 12.69 15.56 -2.11
C ASP A 112 12.39 15.63 -0.61
N GLY A 113 12.40 14.47 0.06
CA GLY A 113 12.09 14.33 1.48
C GLY A 113 10.60 14.30 1.83
N ILE A 114 9.68 14.53 0.87
CA ILE A 114 8.23 14.56 1.11
C ILE A 114 7.50 13.83 -0.02
N LEU A 115 6.51 13.01 0.35
CA LEU A 115 5.57 12.35 -0.57
C LEU A 115 4.13 12.64 -0.15
N ASN A 116 3.30 13.01 -1.12
CA ASN A 116 1.85 13.07 -0.97
C ASN A 116 1.26 11.79 -1.57
N ILE A 117 0.61 10.98 -0.77
CA ILE A 117 0.17 9.64 -1.16
C ILE A 117 -1.33 9.51 -0.97
N GLU A 118 -2.03 9.02 -2.00
CA GLU A 118 -3.43 8.64 -1.89
C GLU A 118 -3.54 7.22 -1.34
N VAL A 119 -4.38 7.04 -0.34
CA VAL A 119 -4.77 5.73 0.19
C VAL A 119 -6.30 5.64 0.23
N PRO A 120 -6.91 4.46 0.36
CA PRO A 120 -8.37 4.37 0.42
C PRO A 120 -9.03 5.19 1.52
N ALA A 121 -8.34 5.44 2.63
CA ALA A 121 -8.81 6.29 3.73
C ALA A 121 -8.75 7.80 3.45
N GLY A 122 -7.97 8.23 2.44
CA GLY A 122 -7.75 9.66 2.11
C GLY A 122 -6.32 9.93 1.66
N ASN A 123 -5.86 11.17 1.84
CA ASN A 123 -4.49 11.56 1.54
C ASN A 123 -3.64 11.52 2.81
N ILE A 124 -2.42 11.05 2.67
CA ILE A 124 -1.40 11.06 3.73
C ILE A 124 -0.16 11.78 3.24
N ILE A 125 0.59 12.35 4.18
CA ILE A 125 1.90 12.94 3.92
C ILE A 125 2.95 12.03 4.54
N VAL A 126 3.95 11.68 3.75
CA VAL A 126 5.07 10.87 4.21
C VAL A 126 6.34 11.69 4.07
N LYS A 127 7.08 11.83 5.17
CA LYS A 127 8.42 12.40 5.17
C LYS A 127 9.44 11.28 5.23
N TYR A 128 10.58 11.48 4.60
CA TYR A 128 11.66 10.50 4.60
C TYR A 128 13.03 11.18 4.50
N GLU A 129 14.05 10.46 4.92
CA GLU A 129 15.45 10.82 4.64
C GLU A 129 16.13 9.67 3.92
N LYS A 130 16.86 10.00 2.86
CA LYS A 130 17.60 9.05 2.05
C LYS A 130 19.07 9.45 2.00
N LYS A 131 19.98 8.49 2.20
CA LYS A 131 21.42 8.67 2.01
C LYS A 131 21.93 7.69 0.96
N GLY A 132 22.31 8.22 -0.18
CA GLY A 132 22.63 7.38 -1.34
C GLY A 132 21.41 6.58 -1.78
N SER A 133 21.52 5.26 -1.86
CA SER A 133 20.43 4.35 -2.21
C SER A 133 19.56 3.94 -1.01
N LYS A 134 19.95 4.27 0.24
CA LYS A 134 19.29 3.79 1.45
C LYS A 134 18.37 4.83 2.09
N VAL A 135 17.16 4.42 2.44
CA VAL A 135 16.22 5.18 3.26
C VAL A 135 16.60 4.99 4.73
N LEU A 136 16.82 6.08 5.45
CA LEU A 136 17.22 6.08 6.85
C LEU A 136 16.03 6.00 7.79
N TRP A 137 14.96 6.74 7.47
CA TRP A 137 13.71 6.74 8.21
C TRP A 137 12.54 7.19 7.33
N VAL A 138 11.34 6.84 7.75
CA VAL A 138 10.05 7.23 7.15
C VAL A 138 9.12 7.63 8.28
N GLU A 139 8.51 8.82 8.18
CA GLU A 139 7.50 9.37 9.08
C GLU A 139 6.19 9.55 8.32
N ILE A 140 5.07 9.21 8.95
CA ILE A 140 3.74 9.31 8.34
C ILE A 140 2.90 10.33 9.10
N VAL A 141 2.37 11.32 8.40
CA VAL A 141 1.25 12.13 8.86
C VAL A 141 -0.02 11.46 8.32
N ASN A 142 -0.68 10.71 9.20
CA ASN A 142 -1.83 9.87 8.84
C ASN A 142 -3.11 10.71 8.64
N VAL A 143 -4.15 10.08 8.08
CA VAL A 143 -5.51 10.63 8.10
C VAL A 143 -5.99 10.83 9.53
N ASP A 144 -6.88 11.79 9.73
CA ASP A 144 -7.43 12.10 11.06
C ASP A 144 -8.17 10.89 11.66
N SER A 145 -7.98 10.70 12.96
CA SER A 145 -8.74 9.72 13.72
C SER A 145 -10.12 10.27 14.05
N TYR A 146 -11.14 9.43 13.96
CA TYR A 146 -12.50 9.80 14.32
C TYR A 146 -13.21 8.69 15.08
N LEU A 147 -14.15 9.05 15.92
CA LEU A 147 -15.02 8.12 16.62
C LEU A 147 -16.24 7.81 15.75
N ALA A 148 -16.27 6.63 15.14
CA ALA A 148 -17.34 6.23 14.22
C ALA A 148 -18.69 6.07 14.91
N ALA A 149 -18.73 5.64 16.18
CA ALA A 149 -19.94 5.50 16.98
C ALA A 149 -19.64 5.59 18.47
N LYS A 150 -20.59 6.16 19.24
CA LYS A 150 -20.57 6.19 20.72
C LYS A 150 -21.58 5.18 21.26
N ASN A 151 -21.28 4.60 22.43
CA ASN A 151 -22.20 3.75 23.19
C ASN A 151 -22.74 2.55 22.39
N LEU A 152 -21.87 1.87 21.66
CA LEU A 152 -22.20 0.59 21.05
C LEU A 152 -22.36 -0.45 22.17
N PHE A 153 -23.55 -1.00 22.30
CA PHE A 153 -23.81 -2.19 23.11
C PHE A 153 -23.55 -3.42 22.21
N VAL A 154 -22.71 -4.32 22.67
CA VAL A 154 -22.43 -5.62 22.04
C VAL A 154 -23.19 -6.69 22.81
#